data_c591f526a8e15181fd3479636e04f148
#
_entry.id   c591f526a8e15181fd3479636e04f148
#
_cell.length_a   1.000
_cell.length_b   1.000
_cell.length_c   1.000
_cell.angle_alpha   90.00
_cell.angle_beta   90.00
_cell.angle_gamma   90.00
#
_symmetry.space_group_name_H-M   'P 1'
#
loop_
_entity.id
_entity.type
_entity.pdbx_description
1 polymer ?
#
loop_
_entity_poly.entity_id
_entity_poly.type
_entity_poly.pdbx_seq_one_letter_code
_entity_poly.pdbx_strand_id
1 'polypeptide(L)'
;MLKSMQKNGLRLSLFALVCTGAIVFTDYATHDVIAVQQQEKQLEMLRSMLPANSYDHDLTKECHSVTSDYLGNKKPHPVFVARKNGSITGYILESVAPDGYSGSIRLLTGVNTVGEIQRTEVLEHHETPGLGDKIERSKSSWIDSFNHQKLTAENERSWAVKKDGGQFDSFTGATITPRAVVKQLKNVLYFVQSNPELIEQAPSCESK
;
A
#
# COMPACT_ATOMS: atom_id res chain seq x y z
N MET A 1 -49.20 13.21 28.72
CA MET A 1 -47.78 13.01 28.44
C MET A 1 -47.47 11.63 27.88
N LEU A 2 -47.80 10.51 28.51
CA LEU A 2 -47.50 9.15 28.03
C LEU A 2 -47.97 8.85 26.59
N LYS A 3 -49.19 9.21 26.21
CA LYS A 3 -49.71 9.00 24.82
C LYS A 3 -48.90 9.76 23.74
N SER A 4 -48.41 10.96 24.07
CA SER A 4 -47.59 11.72 23.13
C SER A 4 -46.19 11.11 22.99
N MET A 5 -45.60 10.60 24.07
CA MET A 5 -44.31 9.91 24.08
C MET A 5 -44.38 8.60 23.26
N GLN A 6 -45.44 7.81 23.47
CA GLN A 6 -45.67 6.57 22.71
C GLN A 6 -45.83 6.83 21.20
N LYS A 7 -46.61 7.86 20.83
CA LYS A 7 -46.84 8.22 19.43
C LYS A 7 -45.56 8.71 18.74
N ASN A 8 -44.77 9.50 19.41
CA ASN A 8 -43.50 9.99 18.87
C ASN A 8 -42.41 8.88 18.86
N GLY A 9 -42.40 8.01 19.88
CA GLY A 9 -41.50 6.85 19.91
C GLY A 9 -41.82 5.88 18.74
N LEU A 10 -43.07 5.59 18.48
CA LEU A 10 -43.47 4.73 17.37
C LEU A 10 -43.10 5.32 16.00
N ARG A 11 -43.25 6.63 15.83
CA ARG A 11 -42.85 7.31 14.58
C ARG A 11 -41.34 7.26 14.36
N LEU A 12 -40.55 7.49 15.42
CA LEU A 12 -39.11 7.39 15.36
C LEU A 12 -38.64 5.97 15.08
N SER A 13 -39.25 4.97 15.72
CA SER A 13 -38.92 3.56 15.48
C SER A 13 -39.24 3.14 14.03
N LEU A 14 -40.38 3.57 13.49
CA LEU A 14 -40.76 3.28 12.11
C LEU A 14 -39.75 3.92 11.12
N PHE A 15 -39.39 5.17 11.36
CA PHE A 15 -38.41 5.86 10.53
C PHE A 15 -37.03 5.18 10.59
N ALA A 16 -36.58 4.81 11.79
CA ALA A 16 -35.33 4.08 11.95
C ALA A 16 -35.32 2.73 11.23
N LEU A 17 -36.43 1.97 11.32
CA LEU A 17 -36.58 0.70 10.59
C LEU A 17 -36.52 0.88 9.07
N VAL A 18 -37.17 1.90 8.52
CA VAL A 18 -37.14 2.20 7.08
C VAL A 18 -35.72 2.57 6.64
N CYS A 19 -35.01 3.45 7.39
CA CYS A 19 -33.65 3.84 7.06
C CYS A 19 -32.67 2.67 7.16
N THR A 20 -32.76 1.87 8.23
CA THR A 20 -31.90 0.69 8.40
C THR A 20 -32.19 -0.35 7.31
N GLY A 21 -33.46 -0.58 6.98
CA GLY A 21 -33.85 -1.48 5.89
C GLY A 21 -33.30 -1.03 4.53
N ALA A 22 -33.34 0.26 4.24
CA ALA A 22 -32.79 0.81 3.00
C ALA A 22 -31.27 0.63 2.93
N ILE A 23 -30.54 0.86 4.04
CA ILE A 23 -29.07 0.67 4.09
C ILE A 23 -28.73 -0.80 3.87
N VAL A 24 -29.36 -1.72 4.60
CA VAL A 24 -29.10 -3.17 4.48
C VAL A 24 -29.43 -3.68 3.08
N PHE A 25 -30.55 -3.21 2.50
CA PHE A 25 -30.91 -3.57 1.13
C PHE A 25 -29.88 -3.08 0.11
N THR A 26 -29.41 -1.85 0.25
CA THR A 26 -28.39 -1.28 -0.65
C THR A 26 -27.07 -2.04 -0.51
N ASP A 27 -26.62 -2.32 0.71
CA ASP A 27 -25.40 -3.09 0.98
C ASP A 27 -25.49 -4.49 0.36
N TYR A 28 -26.58 -5.20 0.58
CA TYR A 28 -26.82 -6.52 -0.01
C TYR A 28 -26.81 -6.50 -1.55
N ALA A 29 -27.43 -5.49 -2.15
CA ALA A 29 -27.53 -5.37 -3.60
C ALA A 29 -26.19 -4.98 -4.28
N THR A 30 -25.28 -4.32 -3.54
CA THR A 30 -24.01 -3.81 -4.10
C THR A 30 -22.78 -4.59 -3.68
N HIS A 31 -22.88 -5.44 -2.66
CA HIS A 31 -21.76 -6.16 -2.05
C HIS A 31 -20.91 -6.93 -3.07
N ASP A 32 -21.53 -7.74 -3.89
CA ASP A 32 -20.82 -8.58 -4.88
C ASP A 32 -20.14 -7.74 -5.96
N VAL A 33 -20.81 -6.67 -6.40
CA VAL A 33 -20.24 -5.75 -7.42
C VAL A 33 -19.02 -5.01 -6.86
N ILE A 34 -19.11 -4.57 -5.61
CA ILE A 34 -17.98 -3.89 -4.93
C ILE A 34 -16.83 -4.86 -4.77
N ALA A 35 -17.06 -6.10 -4.34
CA ALA A 35 -16.01 -7.10 -4.16
C ALA A 35 -15.25 -7.39 -5.48
N VAL A 36 -15.97 -7.60 -6.58
CA VAL A 36 -15.36 -7.83 -7.90
C VAL A 36 -14.57 -6.62 -8.36
N GLN A 37 -15.12 -5.41 -8.22
CA GLN A 37 -14.42 -4.18 -8.60
C GLN A 37 -13.16 -3.92 -7.76
N GLN A 38 -13.19 -4.24 -6.47
CA GLN A 38 -12.01 -4.14 -5.61
C GLN A 38 -10.92 -5.11 -6.05
N GLN A 39 -11.29 -6.35 -6.39
CA GLN A 39 -10.33 -7.34 -6.87
C GLN A 39 -9.71 -6.93 -8.21
N GLU A 40 -10.49 -6.43 -9.16
CA GLU A 40 -9.98 -5.93 -10.43
C GLU A 40 -9.01 -4.76 -10.25
N LYS A 41 -9.36 -3.80 -9.39
CA LYS A 41 -8.46 -2.67 -9.06
C LYS A 41 -7.15 -3.11 -8.42
N GLN A 42 -7.18 -4.11 -7.53
CA GLN A 42 -5.97 -4.66 -6.94
C GLN A 42 -5.08 -5.32 -7.99
N LEU A 43 -5.67 -6.08 -8.89
CA LEU A 43 -4.94 -6.70 -10.01
C LEU A 43 -4.34 -5.66 -10.96
N GLU A 44 -5.09 -4.63 -11.30
CA GLU A 44 -4.63 -3.53 -12.15
C GLU A 44 -3.47 -2.78 -11.47
N MET A 45 -3.60 -2.48 -10.18
CA MET A 45 -2.53 -1.86 -9.40
C MET A 45 -1.28 -2.74 -9.40
N LEU A 46 -1.41 -4.05 -9.11
CA LEU A 46 -0.30 -4.98 -9.10
C LEU A 46 0.42 -5.00 -10.46
N ARG A 47 -0.34 -5.07 -11.56
CA ARG A 47 0.19 -5.05 -12.92
C ARG A 47 0.89 -3.74 -13.27
N SER A 48 0.52 -2.63 -12.65
CA SER A 48 1.13 -1.33 -12.88
C SER A 48 2.46 -1.12 -12.14
N MET A 49 2.82 -2.00 -11.20
CA MET A 49 4.02 -1.86 -10.38
C MET A 49 5.31 -2.11 -11.14
N LEU A 50 5.27 -2.92 -12.19
CA LEU A 50 6.40 -3.24 -13.05
C LEU A 50 6.04 -3.02 -14.51
N PRO A 51 7.01 -2.75 -15.40
CA PRO A 51 6.75 -2.64 -16.83
C PRO A 51 6.09 -3.90 -17.39
N ALA A 52 5.05 -3.76 -18.20
CA ALA A 52 4.27 -4.88 -18.74
C ALA A 52 5.11 -5.91 -19.53
N ASN A 53 6.25 -5.49 -20.07
CA ASN A 53 7.18 -6.35 -20.80
C ASN A 53 8.20 -7.07 -19.89
N SER A 54 8.18 -6.85 -18.59
CA SER A 54 9.13 -7.43 -17.64
C SER A 54 8.72 -8.81 -17.13
N TYR A 55 7.49 -9.27 -17.38
CA TYR A 55 7.00 -10.57 -16.93
C TYR A 55 6.10 -11.20 -18.00
N ASP A 56 5.92 -12.53 -17.96
CA ASP A 56 5.16 -13.31 -18.95
C ASP A 56 4.12 -14.26 -18.32
N HIS A 57 3.84 -14.08 -17.02
CA HIS A 57 2.90 -14.90 -16.25
C HIS A 57 1.97 -14.04 -15.38
N ASP A 58 1.00 -14.68 -14.75
CA ASP A 58 0.10 -14.05 -13.80
C ASP A 58 0.82 -13.84 -12.45
N LEU A 59 1.11 -12.58 -12.11
CA LEU A 59 1.83 -12.18 -10.89
C LEU A 59 1.15 -12.69 -9.61
N THR A 60 -0.17 -12.87 -9.62
CA THR A 60 -0.90 -13.33 -8.42
C THR A 60 -0.63 -14.78 -8.06
N LYS A 61 -0.16 -15.58 -9.02
CA LYS A 61 0.13 -17.00 -8.81
C LYS A 61 1.49 -17.24 -8.14
N GLU A 62 2.40 -16.29 -8.20
CA GLU A 62 3.72 -16.38 -7.59
C GLU A 62 3.85 -15.37 -6.45
N CYS A 63 3.04 -15.58 -5.40
CA CYS A 63 3.02 -14.79 -4.18
C CYS A 63 3.66 -15.58 -3.03
N HIS A 64 4.60 -14.94 -2.33
CA HIS A 64 5.27 -15.46 -1.16
C HIS A 64 4.97 -14.60 0.08
N SER A 65 4.77 -15.26 1.23
CA SER A 65 4.46 -14.61 2.50
C SER A 65 5.74 -14.43 3.30
N VAL A 66 6.30 -13.23 3.27
CA VAL A 66 7.61 -12.92 3.84
C VAL A 66 7.48 -12.14 5.14
N THR A 67 8.22 -12.55 6.17
CA THR A 67 8.34 -11.82 7.44
C THR A 67 9.75 -11.27 7.58
N SER A 68 9.87 -9.94 7.68
CA SER A 68 11.16 -9.26 7.88
C SER A 68 10.96 -7.91 8.55
N ASP A 69 11.84 -7.54 9.46
CA ASP A 69 11.84 -6.22 10.11
C ASP A 69 12.03 -5.08 9.08
N TYR A 70 12.68 -5.35 7.95
CA TYR A 70 12.81 -4.41 6.83
C TYR A 70 11.47 -4.09 6.15
N LEU A 71 10.47 -4.96 6.28
CA LEU A 71 9.13 -4.71 5.73
C LEU A 71 8.23 -3.94 6.71
N GLY A 72 8.79 -3.50 7.85
CA GLY A 72 8.20 -2.52 8.78
C GLY A 72 7.53 -3.11 10.00
N ASN A 73 7.22 -4.40 10.03
CA ASN A 73 6.72 -5.11 11.20
C ASN A 73 6.97 -6.62 11.10
N LYS A 74 6.70 -7.34 12.20
CA LYS A 74 6.89 -8.82 12.28
C LYS A 74 5.71 -9.63 11.74
N LYS A 75 4.80 -9.00 11.00
CA LYS A 75 3.72 -9.72 10.33
C LYS A 75 4.19 -10.20 8.96
N PRO A 76 3.60 -11.28 8.42
CA PRO A 76 3.87 -11.69 7.05
C PRO A 76 3.35 -10.64 6.05
N HIS A 77 4.17 -10.33 5.06
CA HIS A 77 3.86 -9.41 3.96
C HIS A 77 3.85 -10.16 2.64
N PRO A 78 2.87 -9.93 1.76
CA PRO A 78 2.88 -10.51 0.43
C PRO A 78 4.00 -9.91 -0.42
N VAL A 79 4.76 -10.78 -1.06
CA VAL A 79 5.79 -10.44 -2.05
C VAL A 79 5.49 -11.23 -3.31
N PHE A 80 5.24 -10.53 -4.40
CA PHE A 80 4.99 -11.13 -5.71
C PHE A 80 6.28 -11.13 -6.51
N VAL A 81 6.58 -12.26 -7.13
CA VAL A 81 7.78 -12.44 -7.95
C VAL A 81 7.42 -12.32 -9.42
N ALA A 82 8.09 -11.43 -10.12
CA ALA A 82 7.95 -11.29 -11.57
C ALA A 82 9.03 -12.10 -12.27
N ARG A 83 8.62 -12.97 -13.22
CA ARG A 83 9.53 -13.75 -14.05
C ARG A 83 9.26 -13.55 -15.53
N LYS A 84 10.32 -13.65 -16.31
CA LYS A 84 10.26 -13.69 -17.76
C LYS A 84 11.18 -14.77 -18.28
N ASN A 85 10.64 -15.68 -19.08
CA ASN A 85 11.37 -16.86 -19.58
C ASN A 85 12.01 -17.68 -18.42
N GLY A 86 11.31 -17.81 -17.31
CA GLY A 86 11.78 -18.52 -16.10
C GLY A 86 12.76 -17.76 -15.20
N SER A 87 13.33 -16.63 -15.65
CA SER A 87 14.26 -15.82 -14.87
C SER A 87 13.53 -14.72 -14.12
N ILE A 88 13.91 -14.46 -12.87
CA ILE A 88 13.37 -13.37 -12.06
C ILE A 88 13.76 -12.03 -12.69
N THR A 89 12.80 -11.15 -12.83
CA THR A 89 12.98 -9.80 -13.40
C THR A 89 12.67 -8.68 -12.41
N GLY A 90 11.95 -9.00 -11.34
CA GLY A 90 11.63 -8.05 -10.29
C GLY A 90 10.74 -8.64 -9.21
N TYR A 91 10.46 -7.81 -8.23
CA TYR A 91 9.65 -8.11 -7.06
C TYR A 91 8.64 -6.99 -6.85
N ILE A 92 7.45 -7.33 -6.36
CA ILE A 92 6.47 -6.36 -5.88
C ILE A 92 6.21 -6.69 -4.42
N LEU A 93 6.59 -5.78 -3.52
CA LEU A 93 6.58 -6.00 -2.08
C LEU A 93 5.56 -5.09 -1.41
N GLU A 94 4.72 -5.68 -0.56
CA GLU A 94 3.99 -4.91 0.42
C GLU A 94 4.89 -4.63 1.64
N SER A 95 4.86 -3.41 2.14
CA SER A 95 5.58 -3.00 3.33
C SER A 95 4.79 -1.98 4.14
N VAL A 96 5.17 -1.78 5.39
CA VAL A 96 4.51 -0.86 6.32
C VAL A 96 5.53 0.14 6.85
N ALA A 97 5.28 1.43 6.66
CA ALA A 97 5.99 2.48 7.38
C ALA A 97 5.27 2.71 8.73
N PRO A 98 5.83 2.25 9.86
CA PRO A 98 5.14 2.31 11.15
C PRO A 98 5.10 3.71 11.75
N ASP A 99 6.01 4.58 11.31
CA ASP A 99 6.31 5.88 11.91
C ASP A 99 5.54 7.04 11.22
N GLY A 100 4.38 6.79 10.59
CA GLY A 100 3.53 7.84 10.03
C GLY A 100 2.96 8.76 11.12
N TYR A 101 2.48 9.94 10.74
CA TYR A 101 1.98 10.93 11.70
C TYR A 101 0.68 10.46 12.39
N SER A 102 -0.26 9.94 11.62
CA SER A 102 -1.56 9.46 12.12
C SER A 102 -1.62 7.92 12.19
N GLY A 103 -0.49 7.25 12.17
CA GLY A 103 -0.40 5.80 12.23
C GLY A 103 0.45 5.20 11.11
N SER A 104 0.33 3.91 10.92
CA SER A 104 1.10 3.20 9.90
C SER A 104 0.61 3.51 8.49
N ILE A 105 1.55 3.52 7.54
CA ILE A 105 1.30 3.71 6.11
C ILE A 105 1.66 2.41 5.40
N ARG A 106 0.72 1.80 4.68
CA ARG A 106 0.97 0.61 3.86
C ARG A 106 1.36 1.03 2.45
N LEU A 107 2.45 0.44 1.98
CA LEU A 107 3.05 0.73 0.69
C LEU A 107 3.14 -0.54 -0.16
N LEU A 108 2.98 -0.40 -1.45
CA LEU A 108 3.30 -1.42 -2.45
C LEU A 108 4.44 -0.87 -3.30
N THR A 109 5.54 -1.62 -3.45
CA THR A 109 6.73 -1.15 -4.16
C THR A 109 7.18 -2.20 -5.17
N GLY A 110 7.22 -1.83 -6.44
CA GLY A 110 7.82 -2.63 -7.51
C GLY A 110 9.31 -2.31 -7.62
N VAL A 111 10.16 -3.34 -7.54
CA VAL A 111 11.62 -3.23 -7.62
C VAL A 111 12.14 -4.23 -8.64
N ASN A 112 13.03 -3.81 -9.55
CA ASN A 112 13.68 -4.73 -10.47
C ASN A 112 14.86 -5.47 -9.81
N THR A 113 15.43 -6.45 -10.50
CA THR A 113 16.55 -7.26 -9.98
C THR A 113 17.84 -6.51 -9.73
N VAL A 114 18.00 -5.31 -10.29
CA VAL A 114 19.16 -4.45 -10.01
C VAL A 114 18.94 -3.51 -8.81
N GLY A 115 17.82 -3.66 -8.11
CA GLY A 115 17.49 -2.89 -6.90
C GLY A 115 17.00 -1.48 -7.20
N GLU A 116 16.36 -1.24 -8.35
CA GLU A 116 15.79 0.04 -8.74
C GLU A 116 14.27 0.01 -8.58
N ILE A 117 13.71 1.01 -7.90
CA ILE A 117 12.27 1.19 -7.77
C ILE A 117 11.66 1.51 -9.13
N GLN A 118 10.71 0.69 -9.57
CA GLN A 118 9.97 0.95 -10.80
C GLN A 118 8.73 1.80 -10.53
N ARG A 119 8.06 1.53 -9.43
CA ARG A 119 6.87 2.25 -8.98
C ARG A 119 6.62 2.03 -7.50
N THR A 120 6.01 3.03 -6.84
CA THR A 120 5.50 2.93 -5.48
C THR A 120 4.06 3.43 -5.44
N GLU A 121 3.20 2.70 -4.74
CA GLU A 121 1.82 3.11 -4.46
C GLU A 121 1.53 3.04 -2.96
N VAL A 122 0.69 3.96 -2.48
CA VAL A 122 0.19 3.96 -1.12
C VAL A 122 -1.12 3.17 -1.09
N LEU A 123 -1.15 2.05 -0.35
CA LEU A 123 -2.32 1.19 -0.23
C LEU A 123 -3.30 1.71 0.80
N GLU A 124 -2.78 2.19 1.94
CA GLU A 124 -3.58 2.61 3.07
C GLU A 124 -2.80 3.58 3.95
N HIS A 125 -3.46 4.62 4.42
CA HIS A 125 -2.94 5.56 5.42
C HIS A 125 -4.08 6.30 6.12
N HIS A 126 -3.76 6.94 7.25
CA HIS A 126 -4.70 7.77 8.01
C HIS A 126 -4.17 9.21 8.18
N GLU A 127 -3.30 9.64 7.28
CA GLU A 127 -2.66 10.96 7.32
C GLU A 127 -3.68 12.08 7.12
N THR A 128 -3.37 13.26 7.66
CA THR A 128 -4.26 14.41 7.64
C THR A 128 -4.51 14.90 6.20
N PRO A 129 -5.79 15.00 5.77
CA PRO A 129 -6.15 15.54 4.45
C PRO A 129 -5.58 16.95 4.20
N GLY A 130 -5.03 17.17 3.01
CA GLY A 130 -4.40 18.44 2.60
C GLY A 130 -2.97 18.62 3.13
N LEU A 131 -2.48 17.75 4.02
CA LEU A 131 -1.14 17.83 4.62
C LEU A 131 -0.31 16.58 4.29
N GLY A 132 -0.53 15.48 5.00
CA GLY A 132 0.21 14.24 4.84
C GLY A 132 -0.30 13.37 3.69
N ASP A 133 -1.55 13.51 3.27
CA ASP A 133 -2.17 12.76 2.18
C ASP A 133 -1.54 13.01 0.80
N LYS A 134 -0.64 14.00 0.69
CA LYS A 134 0.17 14.24 -0.53
C LYS A 134 1.11 13.09 -0.90
N ILE A 135 1.22 12.07 -0.06
CA ILE A 135 1.89 10.81 -0.43
C ILE A 135 1.07 10.03 -1.46
N GLU A 136 -0.26 10.24 -1.54
CA GLU A 136 -1.09 9.62 -2.57
C GLU A 136 -0.82 10.22 -3.96
N ARG A 137 -0.69 9.37 -4.97
CA ARG A 137 -0.54 9.79 -6.37
C ARG A 137 -1.70 10.64 -6.88
N SER A 138 -2.90 10.41 -6.38
CA SER A 138 -4.10 11.20 -6.70
C SER A 138 -4.04 12.64 -6.19
N LYS A 139 -3.19 12.93 -5.20
CA LYS A 139 -3.06 14.24 -4.54
C LYS A 139 -1.81 14.99 -5.00
N SER A 140 -0.72 14.30 -5.28
CA SER A 140 0.51 14.89 -5.79
C SER A 140 1.40 13.87 -6.48
N SER A 141 2.34 14.35 -7.31
CA SER A 141 3.36 13.52 -7.96
C SER A 141 4.55 13.19 -7.05
N TRP A 142 4.49 13.52 -5.77
CA TRP A 142 5.63 13.34 -4.86
C TRP A 142 6.12 11.89 -4.80
N ILE A 143 5.21 10.93 -4.76
CA ILE A 143 5.54 9.49 -4.72
C ILE A 143 6.30 9.03 -5.98
N ASP A 144 6.15 9.74 -7.10
CA ASP A 144 6.86 9.45 -8.34
C ASP A 144 8.35 9.81 -8.28
N SER A 145 8.76 10.63 -7.28
CA SER A 145 10.17 10.98 -7.09
C SER A 145 11.05 9.77 -6.72
N PHE A 146 10.43 8.65 -6.33
CA PHE A 146 11.13 7.39 -6.05
C PHE A 146 11.30 6.52 -7.30
N ASN A 147 10.59 6.79 -8.39
CA ASN A 147 10.72 6.03 -9.62
C ASN A 147 12.16 6.13 -10.15
N HIS A 148 12.72 4.99 -10.56
CA HIS A 148 14.09 4.86 -11.04
C HIS A 148 15.18 5.19 -10.00
N GLN A 149 14.81 5.29 -8.73
CA GLN A 149 15.77 5.45 -7.64
C GLN A 149 16.33 4.09 -7.22
N LYS A 150 17.64 4.08 -6.94
CA LYS A 150 18.38 2.92 -6.48
C LYS A 150 19.17 3.28 -5.23
N LEU A 151 19.24 2.36 -4.28
CA LEU A 151 20.09 2.52 -3.10
C LEU A 151 21.49 1.98 -3.38
N THR A 152 22.52 2.79 -3.15
CA THR A 152 23.93 2.42 -3.22
C THR A 152 24.66 2.91 -1.96
N ALA A 153 25.87 2.39 -1.71
CA ALA A 153 26.68 2.84 -0.59
C ALA A 153 27.01 4.36 -0.67
N GLU A 154 27.17 4.89 -1.88
CA GLU A 154 27.52 6.29 -2.11
C GLU A 154 26.35 7.24 -1.82
N ASN A 155 25.10 6.81 -2.14
CA ASN A 155 23.92 7.66 -2.02
C ASN A 155 23.08 7.36 -0.77
N GLU A 156 23.50 6.44 0.07
CA GLU A 156 22.74 6.01 1.25
C GLU A 156 22.33 7.18 2.16
N ARG A 157 23.20 8.16 2.34
CA ARG A 157 22.93 9.36 3.15
C ARG A 157 21.88 10.27 2.53
N SER A 158 21.75 10.25 1.20
CA SER A 158 20.76 11.05 0.48
C SER A 158 19.33 10.46 0.56
N TRP A 159 19.19 9.20 1.03
CA TRP A 159 17.89 8.57 1.29
C TRP A 159 17.26 9.09 2.59
N ALA A 160 16.99 10.38 2.58
CA ALA A 160 16.29 11.13 3.61
C ALA A 160 15.52 12.29 2.97
N VAL A 161 14.66 12.96 3.72
CA VAL A 161 14.02 14.19 3.24
C VAL A 161 15.03 15.34 3.23
N LYS A 162 14.87 16.33 2.36
CA LYS A 162 15.74 17.51 2.23
C LYS A 162 15.96 18.24 3.54
N LYS A 163 14.92 18.29 4.40
CA LYS A 163 15.02 18.90 5.73
C LYS A 163 16.04 18.20 6.64
N ASP A 164 16.35 16.93 6.38
CA ASP A 164 17.31 16.11 7.11
C ASP A 164 18.61 15.88 6.29
N GLY A 165 18.83 16.69 5.24
CA GLY A 165 20.03 16.61 4.40
C GLY A 165 19.94 15.59 3.26
N GLY A 166 18.77 15.03 2.99
CA GLY A 166 18.55 14.08 1.90
C GLY A 166 18.09 14.73 0.59
N GLN A 167 17.63 13.90 -0.35
CA GLN A 167 17.22 14.34 -1.69
C GLN A 167 15.70 14.50 -1.88
N PHE A 168 14.87 13.88 -1.03
CA PHE A 168 13.43 13.88 -1.21
C PHE A 168 12.77 15.09 -0.56
N ASP A 169 11.77 15.67 -1.24
CA ASP A 169 11.03 16.80 -0.70
C ASP A 169 10.21 16.41 0.54
N SER A 170 10.01 17.36 1.44
CA SER A 170 9.08 17.23 2.56
C SER A 170 7.89 18.16 2.37
N PHE A 171 6.75 17.84 2.98
CA PHE A 171 5.57 18.67 2.88
C PHE A 171 5.60 19.79 3.93
N THR A 172 5.23 21.02 3.53
CA THR A 172 5.05 22.12 4.47
C THR A 172 3.94 21.76 5.46
N GLY A 173 4.26 21.78 6.75
CA GLY A 173 3.32 21.40 7.81
C GLY A 173 3.19 19.90 8.09
N ALA A 174 3.77 19.01 7.27
CA ALA A 174 3.70 17.56 7.46
C ALA A 174 5.04 16.88 7.12
N THR A 175 6.03 16.99 7.99
CA THR A 175 7.39 16.44 7.75
C THR A 175 7.50 14.96 8.15
N ILE A 176 6.69 14.49 9.10
CA ILE A 176 6.76 13.12 9.64
C ILE A 176 6.39 12.10 8.57
N THR A 177 5.29 12.32 7.88
CA THR A 177 4.77 11.42 6.84
C THR A 177 5.79 11.11 5.74
N PRO A 178 6.39 12.10 5.04
CA PRO A 178 7.39 11.81 4.01
C PRO A 178 8.66 11.15 4.59
N ARG A 179 9.07 11.48 5.82
CA ARG A 179 10.19 10.77 6.48
C ARG A 179 9.90 9.27 6.64
N ALA A 180 8.70 8.93 7.11
CA ALA A 180 8.28 7.55 7.31
C ALA A 180 8.32 6.77 5.98
N VAL A 181 7.79 7.35 4.91
CA VAL A 181 7.78 6.72 3.58
C VAL A 181 9.20 6.55 3.04
N VAL A 182 10.05 7.60 3.06
CA VAL A 182 11.46 7.53 2.59
C VAL A 182 12.24 6.45 3.34
N LYS A 183 12.10 6.41 4.68
CA LYS A 183 12.74 5.40 5.53
C LYS A 183 12.30 3.99 5.16
N GLN A 184 10.99 3.80 4.95
CA GLN A 184 10.47 2.48 4.62
C GLN A 184 10.90 2.02 3.23
N LEU A 185 10.89 2.88 2.22
CA LEU A 185 11.37 2.54 0.88
C LEU A 185 12.87 2.20 0.87
N LYS A 186 13.67 2.94 1.66
CA LYS A 186 15.08 2.58 1.89
C LYS A 186 15.22 1.17 2.46
N ASN A 187 14.40 0.81 3.46
CA ASN A 187 14.40 -0.52 4.06
C ASN A 187 14.00 -1.62 3.05
N VAL A 188 12.99 -1.36 2.21
CA VAL A 188 12.58 -2.28 1.13
C VAL A 188 13.74 -2.55 0.18
N LEU A 189 14.49 -1.51 -0.21
CA LEU A 189 15.66 -1.68 -1.08
C LEU A 189 16.78 -2.47 -0.40
N TYR A 190 17.04 -2.24 0.88
CA TYR A 190 17.96 -3.07 1.66
C TYR A 190 17.52 -4.53 1.67
N PHE A 191 16.24 -4.79 1.89
CA PHE A 191 15.71 -6.14 1.93
C PHE A 191 15.93 -6.87 0.60
N VAL A 192 15.56 -6.24 -0.53
CA VAL A 192 15.72 -6.85 -1.86
C VAL A 192 17.19 -7.11 -2.20
N GLN A 193 18.09 -6.21 -1.81
CA GLN A 193 19.53 -6.36 -2.09
C GLN A 193 20.21 -7.42 -1.22
N SER A 194 19.79 -7.56 0.04
CA SER A 194 20.47 -8.41 1.02
C SER A 194 19.87 -9.80 1.17
N ASN A 195 18.59 -9.99 0.79
CA ASN A 195 17.84 -11.19 1.12
C ASN A 195 16.98 -11.75 -0.03
N PRO A 196 17.45 -11.81 -1.27
CA PRO A 196 16.64 -12.32 -2.38
C PRO A 196 16.22 -13.78 -2.17
N GLU A 197 17.06 -14.60 -1.55
CA GLU A 197 16.78 -16.02 -1.26
C GLU A 197 15.65 -16.21 -0.25
N LEU A 198 15.46 -15.27 0.70
CA LEU A 198 14.35 -15.36 1.65
C LEU A 198 12.99 -15.25 0.98
N ILE A 199 12.89 -14.54 -0.15
CA ILE A 199 11.65 -14.43 -0.91
C ILE A 199 11.29 -15.78 -1.53
N GLU A 200 12.25 -16.43 -2.18
CA GLU A 200 12.01 -17.72 -2.86
C GLU A 200 11.74 -18.88 -1.88
N GLN A 201 12.32 -18.81 -0.68
CA GLN A 201 12.17 -19.86 0.35
C GLN A 201 10.91 -19.63 1.23
N ALA A 202 10.29 -18.45 1.15
CA ALA A 202 9.11 -18.16 1.94
C ALA A 202 7.90 -18.98 1.46
N PRO A 203 6.96 -19.32 2.36
CA PRO A 203 5.74 -20.02 1.99
C PRO A 203 4.93 -19.20 1.00
N SER A 204 4.18 -19.88 0.13
CA SER A 204 3.24 -19.21 -0.76
C SER A 204 2.16 -18.47 0.04
N CYS A 205 1.65 -17.37 -0.51
CA CYS A 205 0.50 -16.72 0.08
C CYS A 205 -0.68 -17.71 0.04
N GLU A 206 -1.32 -17.95 1.19
CA GLU A 206 -2.56 -18.72 1.21
C GLU A 206 -3.62 -17.93 0.44
N SER A 207 -4.17 -18.54 -0.59
CA SER A 207 -5.35 -18.01 -1.26
C SER A 207 -6.52 -18.05 -0.27
N LYS A 208 -6.90 -16.88 0.24
CA LYS A 208 -8.16 -16.74 0.99
C LYS A 208 -9.34 -16.81 0.06
#